data_85f5ce7f6f2e4b855cf80e85980a1b06
#
_entry.id   85f5ce7f6f2e4b855cf80e85980a1b06
#
_cell.length_a   1.000
_cell.length_b   1.000
_cell.length_c   1.000
_cell.angle_alpha   90.00
_cell.angle_beta   90.00
_cell.angle_gamma   90.00
#
_symmetry.space_group_name_H-M   'P 1'
#
loop_
_entity.id
_entity.type
_entity.pdbx_description
1 polymer ?
#
loop_
_entity_poly.entity_id
_entity_poly.type
_entity_poly.pdbx_seq_one_letter_code
_entity_poly.pdbx_strand_id
1 'polypeptide(L)'
;MSEITIDSFSQEAFEDPLLLLEELKRMGQLADSSREAKSVEQQTEEDIVSTNSEEQYKQFIDEVSDMKKSFSYKPILIKAMMEYADVNGRASMSDIIDYYLNYFQTRADQGKVVEKAESTFVQHFGDRKAARRTILIYPYKRFEMKGMMKFDKASDQIEIVPPIWDNISNKIRRVVASYCDAQLLRYYEKLETT
;
A
#
# COMPACT_ATOMS: atom_id res chain seq x y z
N MET A 1 -11.49 23.49 2.77
CA MET A 1 -11.26 22.11 3.22
C MET A 1 -12.62 21.48 3.44
N SER A 2 -13.04 20.61 2.54
CA SER A 2 -14.26 19.83 2.76
C SER A 2 -13.83 18.59 3.52
N GLU A 3 -14.08 18.55 4.83
CA GLU A 3 -13.98 17.32 5.61
C GLU A 3 -14.91 16.26 4.98
N ILE A 4 -14.33 15.17 4.52
CA ILE A 4 -15.08 13.99 4.13
C ILE A 4 -15.63 13.39 5.41
N THR A 5 -16.88 13.70 5.73
CA THR A 5 -17.58 13.22 6.92
C THR A 5 -17.88 11.72 6.79
N ILE A 6 -17.83 11.03 7.91
CA ILE A 6 -18.05 9.57 8.05
C ILE A 6 -19.44 9.15 7.53
N ASP A 7 -20.40 10.06 7.50
CA ASP A 7 -21.78 9.83 7.06
C ASP A 7 -21.97 9.61 5.55
N SER A 8 -20.90 9.76 4.75
CA SER A 8 -20.95 9.57 3.29
C SER A 8 -20.70 8.13 2.83
N PHE A 9 -20.41 7.20 3.73
CA PHE A 9 -20.20 5.78 3.40
C PHE A 9 -21.45 4.96 3.71
N SER A 10 -21.85 4.08 2.80
CA SER A 10 -22.89 3.10 3.09
C SER A 10 -22.39 2.10 4.15
N GLN A 11 -23.30 1.64 5.02
CA GLN A 11 -22.95 0.70 6.09
C GLN A 11 -22.39 -0.62 5.54
N GLU A 12 -22.84 -1.05 4.36
CA GLU A 12 -22.36 -2.24 3.65
C GLU A 12 -20.89 -2.12 3.20
N ALA A 13 -20.42 -0.91 2.85
CA ALA A 13 -19.02 -0.67 2.48
C ALA A 13 -18.05 -0.86 3.66
N PHE A 14 -18.54 -0.84 4.92
CA PHE A 14 -17.70 -1.09 6.09
C PHE A 14 -17.41 -2.58 6.32
N GLU A 15 -18.26 -3.46 5.80
CA GLU A 15 -18.14 -4.91 5.96
C GLU A 15 -17.30 -5.54 4.83
N ASP A 16 -17.20 -4.90 3.66
CA ASP A 16 -16.38 -5.35 2.54
C ASP A 16 -15.24 -4.36 2.22
N PRO A 17 -13.97 -4.72 2.52
CA PRO A 17 -12.82 -3.87 2.23
C PRO A 17 -12.66 -3.51 0.74
N LEU A 18 -13.18 -4.34 -0.18
CA LEU A 18 -13.12 -4.07 -1.62
C LEU A 18 -14.08 -2.97 -2.02
N LEU A 19 -15.32 -3.02 -1.50
CA LEU A 19 -16.32 -1.97 -1.72
C LEU A 19 -15.84 -0.64 -1.15
N LEU A 20 -15.21 -0.66 0.03
CA LEU A 20 -14.69 0.56 0.63
C LEU A 20 -13.54 1.17 -0.17
N LEU A 21 -12.69 0.34 -0.79
CA LEU A 21 -11.61 0.83 -1.65
C LEU A 21 -12.16 1.41 -2.96
N GLU A 22 -13.18 0.80 -3.55
CA GLU A 22 -13.88 1.35 -4.73
C GLU A 22 -14.59 2.66 -4.41
N GLU A 23 -15.19 2.77 -3.23
CA GLU A 23 -15.81 4.00 -2.74
C GLU A 23 -14.77 5.12 -2.57
N LEU A 24 -13.59 4.83 -2.02
CA LEU A 24 -12.47 5.78 -1.91
C LEU A 24 -12.02 6.28 -3.28
N LYS A 25 -11.95 5.39 -4.28
CA LYS A 25 -11.64 5.75 -5.68
C LYS A 25 -12.71 6.65 -6.26
N ARG A 26 -14.00 6.33 -6.06
CA ARG A 26 -15.13 7.11 -6.55
C ARG A 26 -15.15 8.51 -5.96
N MET A 27 -14.87 8.66 -4.67
CA MET A 27 -14.84 9.97 -4.01
C MET A 27 -13.68 10.83 -4.51
N GLY A 28 -12.52 10.26 -4.80
CA GLY A 28 -11.43 10.96 -5.47
C GLY A 28 -11.84 11.48 -6.85
N GLN A 29 -12.65 10.72 -7.61
CA GLN A 29 -13.16 11.13 -8.92
C GLN A 29 -14.22 12.23 -8.83
N LEU A 30 -15.07 12.24 -7.79
CA LEU A 30 -16.09 13.27 -7.56
C LEU A 30 -15.47 14.62 -7.15
N ALA A 31 -14.36 14.60 -6.42
CA ALA A 31 -13.59 15.80 -6.09
C ALA A 31 -13.04 16.47 -7.34
N ASP A 32 -12.53 15.68 -8.30
CA ASP A 32 -12.08 16.16 -9.61
C ASP A 32 -13.23 16.81 -10.42
N SER A 33 -14.37 16.14 -10.50
CA SER A 33 -15.52 16.62 -11.29
C SER A 33 -16.12 17.92 -10.74
N SER A 34 -16.01 18.18 -9.43
CA SER A 34 -16.50 19.41 -8.79
C SER A 34 -15.57 20.60 -9.05
N ARG A 35 -14.31 20.36 -9.41
CA ARG A 35 -13.31 21.40 -9.74
C ARG A 35 -13.41 21.89 -11.18
N GLU A 36 -13.77 21.04 -12.13
CA GLU A 36 -13.97 21.42 -13.54
C GLU A 36 -15.08 22.47 -13.74
N ALA A 37 -15.99 22.61 -12.77
CA ALA A 37 -17.10 23.56 -12.85
C ALA A 37 -16.77 24.97 -12.32
N LYS A 38 -15.59 25.23 -11.77
CA LYS A 38 -15.15 26.56 -11.31
C LYS A 38 -14.09 27.14 -12.23
N SER A 39 -14.58 28.08 -13.03
CA SER A 39 -13.90 28.98 -13.97
C SER A 39 -12.45 29.36 -13.66
N VAL A 40 -11.68 29.33 -14.73
CA VAL A 40 -10.46 30.05 -15.10
C VAL A 40 -10.37 31.43 -14.44
N GLU A 41 -9.75 31.52 -13.25
CA GLU A 41 -9.08 32.73 -12.77
C GLU A 41 -8.13 32.37 -11.62
N GLN A 42 -6.83 32.60 -11.84
CA GLN A 42 -5.73 32.55 -10.87
C GLN A 42 -5.55 31.21 -10.11
N GLN A 43 -4.94 30.23 -10.77
CA GLN A 43 -4.31 29.11 -10.07
C GLN A 43 -3.11 29.63 -9.26
N THR A 44 -3.23 29.60 -7.94
CA THR A 44 -2.11 29.86 -7.03
C THR A 44 -1.19 28.63 -6.98
N GLU A 45 0.09 28.83 -6.61
CA GLU A 45 1.04 27.69 -6.45
C GLU A 45 0.49 26.62 -5.49
N GLU A 46 -0.31 26.99 -4.49
CA GLU A 46 -0.97 26.08 -3.55
C GLU A 46 -2.01 25.18 -4.23
N ASP A 47 -2.75 25.68 -5.22
CA ASP A 47 -3.74 24.87 -5.95
C ASP A 47 -3.05 23.84 -6.88
N ILE A 48 -1.92 24.20 -7.46
CA ILE A 48 -1.12 23.30 -8.32
C ILE A 48 -0.50 22.18 -7.47
N VAL A 49 0.05 22.49 -6.31
CA VAL A 49 0.64 21.51 -5.37
C VAL A 49 -0.43 20.56 -4.84
N SER A 50 -1.61 21.08 -4.50
CA SER A 50 -2.74 20.26 -4.02
C SER A 50 -3.24 19.29 -5.10
N THR A 51 -3.39 19.73 -6.34
CA THR A 51 -3.84 18.87 -7.46
C THR A 51 -2.84 17.75 -7.74
N ASN A 52 -1.54 18.03 -7.70
CA ASN A 52 -0.49 17.04 -7.89
C ASN A 52 -0.45 15.99 -6.75
N SER A 53 -0.72 16.42 -5.52
CA SER A 53 -0.79 15.54 -4.34
C SER A 53 -1.97 14.54 -4.43
N GLU A 54 -3.14 15.01 -4.82
CA GLU A 54 -4.32 14.16 -5.00
C GLU A 54 -4.13 13.13 -6.13
N GLU A 55 -3.52 13.54 -7.22
CA GLU A 55 -3.23 12.66 -8.34
C GLU A 55 -2.23 11.55 -7.95
N GLN A 56 -1.17 11.89 -7.22
CA GLN A 56 -0.19 10.91 -6.73
C GLN A 56 -0.83 9.92 -5.74
N TYR A 57 -1.69 10.41 -4.85
CA TYR A 57 -2.44 9.54 -3.94
C TYR A 57 -3.36 8.57 -4.71
N LYS A 58 -4.12 9.06 -5.70
CA LYS A 58 -4.98 8.24 -6.55
C LYS A 58 -4.18 7.16 -7.29
N GLN A 59 -3.05 7.54 -7.88
CA GLN A 59 -2.14 6.59 -8.55
C GLN A 59 -1.60 5.53 -7.57
N PHE A 60 -1.32 5.90 -6.32
CA PHE A 60 -0.91 4.95 -5.29
C PHE A 60 -2.03 3.95 -4.96
N ILE A 61 -3.25 4.43 -4.75
CA ILE A 61 -4.40 3.55 -4.50
C ILE A 61 -4.66 2.63 -5.70
N ASP A 62 -4.51 3.10 -6.92
CA ASP A 62 -4.63 2.28 -8.13
C ASP A 62 -3.53 1.22 -8.22
N GLU A 63 -2.26 1.56 -7.89
CA GLU A 63 -1.17 0.58 -7.85
C GLU A 63 -1.37 -0.48 -6.75
N VAL A 64 -1.90 -0.10 -5.60
CA VAL A 64 -2.29 -1.03 -4.53
C VAL A 64 -3.42 -1.95 -4.98
N SER A 65 -4.36 -1.44 -5.79
CA SER A 65 -5.52 -2.18 -6.28
C SER A 65 -5.18 -3.15 -7.41
N ASP A 66 -4.33 -2.73 -8.35
CA ASP A 66 -3.90 -3.53 -9.53
C ASP A 66 -2.61 -4.30 -9.24
N MET A 67 -2.58 -5.01 -8.12
CA MET A 67 -1.41 -5.83 -7.80
C MET A 67 -1.40 -7.11 -8.64
N LYS A 68 -0.90 -7.03 -9.89
CA LYS A 68 -0.52 -8.22 -10.67
C LYS A 68 0.58 -8.98 -9.92
N LYS A 69 0.32 -10.24 -9.59
CA LYS A 69 1.12 -10.99 -8.61
C LYS A 69 1.91 -12.09 -9.28
N SER A 70 3.23 -11.92 -9.29
CA SER A 70 4.13 -13.07 -9.43
C SER A 70 4.38 -13.73 -8.08
N PHE A 71 4.43 -12.93 -6.99
CA PHE A 71 4.64 -13.33 -5.60
C PHE A 71 3.78 -12.48 -4.65
N SER A 72 3.64 -12.92 -3.40
CA SER A 72 2.90 -12.21 -2.34
C SER A 72 3.58 -10.90 -1.84
N TYR A 73 4.75 -10.56 -2.35
CA TYR A 73 5.63 -9.55 -1.76
C TYR A 73 5.06 -8.12 -1.72
N LYS A 74 4.34 -7.69 -2.77
CA LYS A 74 3.80 -6.32 -2.82
C LYS A 74 2.76 -6.04 -1.72
N PRO A 75 1.71 -6.85 -1.57
CA PRO A 75 0.75 -6.64 -0.49
C PRO A 75 1.38 -6.75 0.90
N ILE A 76 2.39 -7.61 1.09
CA ILE A 76 3.11 -7.72 2.37
C ILE A 76 3.89 -6.42 2.66
N LEU A 77 4.58 -5.82 1.66
CA LEU A 77 5.26 -4.54 1.85
C LEU A 77 4.28 -3.44 2.23
N ILE A 78 3.16 -3.31 1.52
CA ILE A 78 2.15 -2.29 1.84
C ILE A 78 1.61 -2.47 3.26
N LYS A 79 1.31 -3.71 3.67
CA LYS A 79 0.88 -4.00 5.05
C LYS A 79 1.93 -3.59 6.08
N ALA A 80 3.20 -3.94 5.86
CA ALA A 80 4.29 -3.54 6.74
C ALA A 80 4.39 -2.00 6.85
N MET A 81 4.25 -1.29 5.73
CA MET A 81 4.24 0.18 5.73
C MET A 81 3.02 0.74 6.48
N MET A 82 1.82 0.16 6.30
CA MET A 82 0.62 0.61 7.03
C MET A 82 0.74 0.36 8.55
N GLU A 83 1.44 -0.68 8.96
CA GLU A 83 1.65 -1.05 10.36
C GLU A 83 2.72 -0.17 11.05
N TYR A 84 3.90 -0.05 10.44
CA TYR A 84 5.10 0.49 11.09
C TYR A 84 5.49 1.90 10.68
N ALA A 85 4.88 2.48 9.64
CA ALA A 85 5.23 3.83 9.25
C ALA A 85 4.82 4.84 10.33
N ASP A 86 5.76 5.72 10.66
CA ASP A 86 5.59 6.84 11.58
C ASP A 86 4.67 7.93 11.02
N VAL A 87 4.58 9.05 11.72
CA VAL A 87 3.78 10.21 11.29
C VAL A 87 4.25 10.83 9.98
N ASN A 88 5.48 10.58 9.57
CA ASN A 88 6.07 11.07 8.32
C ASN A 88 6.06 10.02 7.19
N GLY A 89 5.41 8.89 7.38
CA GLY A 89 5.34 7.82 6.39
C GLY A 89 6.60 6.95 6.29
N ARG A 90 7.45 6.93 7.34
CA ARG A 90 8.74 6.24 7.36
C ARG A 90 8.68 5.00 8.24
N ALA A 91 9.12 3.87 7.69
CA ALA A 91 9.27 2.62 8.44
C ALA A 91 10.73 2.13 8.35
N SER A 92 11.25 1.58 9.46
CA SER A 92 12.60 1.03 9.46
C SER A 92 12.66 -0.23 8.60
N MET A 93 13.76 -0.44 7.89
CA MET A 93 14.00 -1.67 7.13
C MET A 93 13.99 -2.90 8.04
N SER A 94 14.44 -2.75 9.29
CA SER A 94 14.39 -3.83 10.28
C SER A 94 12.96 -4.30 10.54
N ASP A 95 12.03 -3.37 10.84
CA ASP A 95 10.64 -3.70 11.14
C ASP A 95 9.94 -4.31 9.92
N ILE A 96 10.23 -3.80 8.73
CA ILE A 96 9.71 -4.35 7.48
C ILE A 96 10.21 -5.79 7.28
N ILE A 97 11.51 -6.07 7.50
CA ILE A 97 12.06 -7.42 7.39
C ILE A 97 11.40 -8.34 8.42
N ASP A 98 11.25 -7.89 9.67
CA ASP A 98 10.63 -8.69 10.73
C ASP A 98 9.18 -9.02 10.38
N TYR A 99 8.44 -8.06 9.81
CA TYR A 99 7.07 -8.30 9.32
C TYR A 99 7.03 -9.40 8.26
N TYR A 100 7.91 -9.36 7.27
CA TYR A 100 7.99 -10.40 6.23
C TYR A 100 8.33 -11.77 6.82
N LEU A 101 9.34 -11.84 7.66
CA LEU A 101 9.78 -13.10 8.25
C LEU A 101 8.69 -13.70 9.15
N ASN A 102 8.04 -12.88 9.97
CA ASN A 102 6.94 -13.30 10.83
C ASN A 102 5.72 -13.75 10.02
N TYR A 103 5.41 -13.05 8.92
CA TYR A 103 4.31 -13.44 8.04
C TYR A 103 4.53 -14.83 7.45
N PHE A 104 5.71 -15.10 6.89
CA PHE A 104 6.01 -16.40 6.31
C PHE A 104 6.20 -17.50 7.36
N GLN A 105 6.78 -17.18 8.53
CA GLN A 105 6.89 -18.10 9.64
C GLN A 105 5.50 -18.55 10.13
N THR A 106 4.59 -17.61 10.33
CA THR A 106 3.22 -17.91 10.75
C THR A 106 2.52 -18.84 9.77
N ARG A 107 2.71 -18.67 8.46
CA ARG A 107 2.16 -19.60 7.48
C ARG A 107 2.77 -20.99 7.58
N ALA A 108 4.10 -21.07 7.74
CA ALA A 108 4.81 -22.33 7.92
C ALA A 108 4.33 -23.08 9.17
N ASP A 109 4.20 -22.39 10.30
CA ASP A 109 3.74 -22.95 11.57
C ASP A 109 2.29 -23.49 11.50
N GLN A 110 1.49 -22.88 10.61
CA GLN A 110 0.12 -23.33 10.32
C GLN A 110 0.08 -24.48 9.30
N GLY A 111 1.22 -24.96 8.82
CA GLY A 111 1.29 -25.99 7.77
C GLY A 111 0.76 -25.52 6.40
N LYS A 112 0.68 -24.21 6.17
CA LYS A 112 0.22 -23.62 4.92
C LYS A 112 1.39 -23.39 3.96
N VAL A 113 1.07 -23.32 2.66
CA VAL A 113 2.06 -22.94 1.65
C VAL A 113 2.63 -21.56 1.96
N VAL A 114 3.95 -21.49 2.14
CA VAL A 114 4.65 -20.24 2.48
C VAL A 114 4.69 -19.31 1.27
N GLU A 115 5.19 -19.81 0.13
CA GLU A 115 5.27 -19.12 -1.15
C GLU A 115 5.63 -20.15 -2.23
N LYS A 116 5.76 -19.73 -3.49
CA LYS A 116 6.28 -20.58 -4.57
C LYS A 116 7.69 -21.08 -4.25
N ALA A 117 8.03 -22.26 -4.73
CA ALA A 117 9.30 -22.92 -4.42
C ALA A 117 10.54 -22.10 -4.84
N GLU A 118 10.45 -21.32 -5.91
CA GLU A 118 11.51 -20.43 -6.38
C GLU A 118 11.64 -19.13 -5.59
N SER A 119 10.75 -18.89 -4.62
CA SER A 119 10.78 -17.70 -3.77
C SER A 119 12.02 -17.68 -2.88
N THR A 120 12.65 -16.50 -2.75
CA THR A 120 13.73 -16.27 -1.80
C THR A 120 13.33 -16.61 -0.36
N PHE A 121 12.07 -16.33 0.02
CA PHE A 121 11.56 -16.61 1.36
C PHE A 121 11.33 -18.11 1.63
N VAL A 122 11.32 -18.96 0.59
CA VAL A 122 11.33 -20.43 0.72
C VAL A 122 12.77 -20.94 0.71
N GLN A 123 13.59 -20.48 -0.25
CA GLN A 123 14.96 -20.97 -0.45
C GLN A 123 15.92 -20.50 0.64
N HIS A 124 15.70 -19.33 1.23
CA HIS A 124 16.51 -18.70 2.27
C HIS A 124 15.65 -18.32 3.47
N PHE A 125 14.87 -19.28 3.95
CA PHE A 125 13.91 -19.06 5.03
C PHE A 125 14.63 -18.53 6.29
N GLY A 126 14.14 -17.41 6.85
CA GLY A 126 14.72 -16.77 8.03
C GLY A 126 15.98 -15.92 7.77
N ASP A 127 16.57 -15.92 6.57
CA ASP A 127 17.72 -15.10 6.26
C ASP A 127 17.34 -13.63 6.05
N ARG A 128 17.68 -12.78 7.03
CA ARG A 128 17.42 -11.34 7.01
C ARG A 128 18.10 -10.60 5.84
N LYS A 129 19.29 -11.03 5.42
CA LYS A 129 20.01 -10.39 4.30
C LYS A 129 19.33 -10.71 2.99
N ALA A 130 18.91 -11.95 2.80
CA ALA A 130 18.15 -12.38 1.65
C ALA A 130 16.78 -11.67 1.59
N ALA A 131 16.07 -11.58 2.71
CA ALA A 131 14.82 -10.86 2.84
C ALA A 131 14.97 -9.38 2.45
N ARG A 132 15.93 -8.66 3.04
CA ARG A 132 16.25 -7.27 2.71
C ARG A 132 16.48 -7.05 1.20
N ARG A 133 17.35 -7.89 0.61
CA ARG A 133 17.64 -7.81 -0.81
C ARG A 133 16.39 -8.00 -1.66
N THR A 134 15.57 -8.98 -1.33
CA THR A 134 14.34 -9.29 -2.05
C THR A 134 13.33 -8.16 -1.96
N ILE A 135 13.13 -7.57 -0.77
CA ILE A 135 12.24 -6.43 -0.55
C ILE A 135 12.67 -5.24 -1.43
N LEU A 136 13.94 -4.90 -1.45
CA LEU A 136 14.45 -3.75 -2.21
C LEU A 136 14.40 -3.98 -3.74
N ILE A 137 14.67 -5.19 -4.21
CA ILE A 137 14.75 -5.49 -5.65
C ILE A 137 13.36 -5.65 -6.30
N TYR A 138 12.39 -6.22 -5.58
CA TYR A 138 11.09 -6.55 -6.17
C TYR A 138 9.97 -5.61 -5.74
N PRO A 139 9.37 -5.69 -4.52
CA PRO A 139 8.21 -4.89 -4.22
C PRO A 139 8.54 -3.40 -4.09
N TYR A 140 9.60 -3.03 -3.37
CA TYR A 140 9.99 -1.63 -3.20
C TYR A 140 10.34 -0.97 -4.54
N LYS A 141 11.14 -1.63 -5.38
CA LYS A 141 11.58 -1.08 -6.67
C LYS A 141 10.42 -0.69 -7.56
N ARG A 142 9.31 -1.40 -7.49
CA ARG A 142 8.09 -1.09 -8.24
C ARG A 142 7.48 0.25 -7.83
N PHE A 143 7.43 0.53 -6.53
CA PHE A 143 6.92 1.80 -6.01
C PHE A 143 7.92 2.94 -6.17
N GLU A 144 9.22 2.66 -6.04
CA GLU A 144 10.29 3.64 -6.30
C GLU A 144 10.24 4.16 -7.74
N MET A 145 10.13 3.27 -8.72
CA MET A 145 10.05 3.63 -10.15
C MET A 145 8.86 4.52 -10.49
N LYS A 146 7.81 4.49 -9.68
CA LYS A 146 6.62 5.33 -9.81
C LYS A 146 6.68 6.60 -8.94
N GLY A 147 7.79 6.83 -8.25
CA GLY A 147 7.95 7.98 -7.36
C GLY A 147 7.10 7.93 -6.09
N MET A 148 6.57 6.75 -5.73
CA MET A 148 5.65 6.57 -4.59
C MET A 148 6.35 6.27 -3.28
N MET A 149 7.56 5.69 -3.36
CA MET A 149 8.40 5.37 -2.20
C MET A 149 9.83 5.80 -2.43
N LYS A 150 10.54 6.10 -1.33
CA LYS A 150 11.97 6.39 -1.31
C LYS A 150 12.64 5.53 -0.26
N PHE A 151 13.90 5.14 -0.51
CA PHE A 151 14.73 4.46 0.47
C PHE A 151 15.88 5.37 0.89
N ASP A 152 15.89 5.74 2.16
CA ASP A 152 17.01 6.45 2.77
C ASP A 152 18.03 5.43 3.31
N LYS A 153 19.21 5.40 2.67
CA LYS A 153 20.29 4.52 3.07
C LYS A 153 20.96 4.92 4.38
N ALA A 154 20.91 6.21 4.74
CA ALA A 154 21.56 6.71 5.93
C ALA A 154 20.80 6.32 7.20
N SER A 155 19.48 6.44 7.17
CA SER A 155 18.61 6.05 8.28
C SER A 155 18.10 4.61 8.18
N ASP A 156 18.37 3.92 7.07
CA ASP A 156 17.87 2.57 6.76
C ASP A 156 16.34 2.46 6.82
N GLN A 157 15.64 3.42 6.19
CA GLN A 157 14.19 3.53 6.21
C GLN A 157 13.60 3.57 4.80
N ILE A 158 12.39 3.01 4.65
CA ILE A 158 11.51 3.25 3.50
C ILE A 158 10.50 4.30 3.89
N GLU A 159 10.28 5.27 3.00
CA GLU A 159 9.30 6.35 3.12
C GLU A 159 8.27 6.24 2.01
N ILE A 160 6.98 6.31 2.33
CA ILE A 160 5.94 6.68 1.37
C ILE A 160 6.01 8.20 1.24
N VAL A 161 6.14 8.70 0.01
CA VAL A 161 6.37 10.14 -0.20
C VAL A 161 5.25 11.00 0.39
N PRO A 162 5.57 12.20 0.95
CA PRO A 162 4.60 13.05 1.65
C PRO A 162 3.31 13.33 0.87
N PRO A 163 3.33 13.63 -0.46
CA PRO A 163 2.09 13.88 -1.20
C PRO A 163 1.09 12.71 -1.18
N ILE A 164 1.58 11.49 -0.96
CA ILE A 164 0.72 10.31 -0.79
C ILE A 164 0.37 10.13 0.68
N TRP A 165 1.38 10.20 1.56
CA TRP A 165 1.22 9.86 2.98
C TRP A 165 0.29 10.81 3.72
N ASP A 166 0.35 12.11 3.42
CA ASP A 166 -0.47 13.15 4.05
C ASP A 166 -1.98 12.95 3.77
N ASN A 167 -2.31 12.16 2.74
CA ASN A 167 -3.68 11.77 2.42
C ASN A 167 -4.09 10.42 3.04
N ILE A 168 -3.17 9.72 3.75
CA ILE A 168 -3.44 8.41 4.37
C ILE A 168 -3.78 8.58 5.85
N SER A 169 -5.05 8.74 6.17
CA SER A 169 -5.54 8.73 7.56
C SER A 169 -5.43 7.32 8.17
N ASN A 170 -5.56 7.23 9.50
CA ASN A 170 -5.60 5.94 10.20
C ASN A 170 -6.74 5.02 9.73
N LYS A 171 -7.85 5.59 9.28
CA LYS A 171 -8.95 4.82 8.66
C LYS A 171 -8.50 4.22 7.33
N ILE A 172 -7.90 5.04 6.46
CA ILE A 172 -7.38 4.59 5.17
C ILE A 172 -6.29 3.52 5.34
N ARG A 173 -5.41 3.65 6.33
CA ARG A 173 -4.42 2.61 6.66
C ARG A 173 -5.08 1.24 6.87
N ARG A 174 -6.16 1.18 7.67
CA ARG A 174 -6.89 -0.07 7.94
C ARG A 174 -7.53 -0.63 6.67
N VAL A 175 -8.15 0.22 5.86
CA VAL A 175 -8.77 -0.19 4.60
C VAL A 175 -7.75 -0.77 3.65
N VAL A 176 -6.62 -0.08 3.47
CA VAL A 176 -5.51 -0.55 2.61
C VAL A 176 -4.95 -1.87 3.12
N ALA A 177 -4.75 -2.03 4.44
CA ALA A 177 -4.28 -3.27 5.04
C ALA A 177 -5.28 -4.42 4.81
N SER A 178 -6.58 -4.21 5.06
CA SER A 178 -7.62 -5.21 4.83
C SER A 178 -7.75 -5.59 3.35
N TYR A 179 -7.59 -4.62 2.45
CA TYR A 179 -7.53 -4.90 1.02
C TYR A 179 -6.34 -5.81 0.66
N CYS A 180 -5.16 -5.53 1.22
CA CYS A 180 -3.98 -6.38 1.04
C CYS A 180 -4.22 -7.81 1.58
N ASP A 181 -4.95 -7.96 2.71
CA ASP A 181 -5.33 -9.27 3.24
C ASP A 181 -6.22 -10.04 2.27
N ALA A 182 -7.25 -9.40 1.72
CA ALA A 182 -8.10 -10.03 0.70
C ALA A 182 -7.30 -10.43 -0.56
N GLN A 183 -6.33 -9.61 -0.94
CA GLN A 183 -5.43 -9.92 -2.05
C GLN A 183 -4.52 -11.11 -1.75
N LEU A 184 -3.97 -11.20 -0.53
CA LEU A 184 -3.15 -12.32 -0.09
C LEU A 184 -3.96 -13.60 -0.01
N LEU A 185 -5.18 -13.54 0.53
CA LEU A 185 -6.09 -14.69 0.57
C LEU A 185 -6.30 -15.27 -0.82
N ARG A 186 -6.73 -14.46 -1.79
CA ARG A 186 -6.94 -14.88 -3.19
C ARG A 186 -5.66 -15.42 -3.86
N TYR A 187 -4.51 -14.85 -3.51
CA TYR A 187 -3.24 -15.32 -4.04
C TYR A 187 -2.92 -16.74 -3.55
N TYR A 188 -3.07 -16.97 -2.25
CA TYR A 188 -2.76 -18.27 -1.66
C TYR A 188 -3.80 -19.33 -1.98
N GLU A 189 -5.08 -19.01 -2.03
CA GLU A 189 -6.11 -19.94 -2.53
C GLU A 189 -5.74 -20.47 -3.92
N LYS A 190 -5.32 -19.57 -4.81
CA LYS A 190 -4.88 -20.00 -6.15
C LYS A 190 -3.59 -20.80 -6.13
N LEU A 191 -2.64 -20.46 -5.24
CA LEU A 191 -1.37 -21.17 -5.13
C LEU A 191 -1.53 -22.58 -4.54
N GLU A 192 -2.45 -22.77 -3.61
CA GLU A 192 -2.74 -24.05 -2.95
C GLU A 192 -3.60 -25.00 -3.81
N THR A 193 -4.26 -24.47 -4.86
CA THR A 193 -5.08 -25.28 -5.79
C THR A 193 -4.36 -25.67 -7.09
N THR A 194 -3.10 -25.27 -7.26
CA THR A 194 -2.28 -25.54 -8.46
C THR A 194 -1.26 -26.62 -8.16
#